data_147626fb83528a68abc2a3781547186c
#
_entry.id   147626fb83528a68abc2a3781547186c
#
_cell.length_a   1.000
_cell.length_b   1.000
_cell.length_c   1.000
_cell.angle_alpha   90.00
_cell.angle_beta   90.00
_cell.angle_gamma   90.00
#
_symmetry.space_group_name_H-M   'P 1'
#
loop_
_entity.id
_entity.type
_entity.pdbx_description
1 polymer ?
#
loop_
_entity_poly.entity_id
_entity_poly.type
_entity_poly.pdbx_seq_one_letter_code
_entity_poly.pdbx_strand_id
1 'polypeptide(L)'
;MVSIGNDWDTVLAEEFKKEYYLRLREFLKYEYSHYEIYPDMYSIFNALKATPYSKVKAVIIGQDPYHEPGQAHGLCFSVQKGTPLPPSLKNIYKELYDDAGLPISQSGDLTCWANQGVLLINTVLTVRRGMANSHKGKGWEILTDEIIKKLNESQTPIAFILWGANARSKKQFLTNPIHGIFDSAHPSPLSAYNGFFGSRPFTAVNRFLAINGISPINWEVK
;
A
#
# COMPACT_ATOMS: atom_id res chain seq x y z
N MET A 1 18.93 -5.92 -13.70
CA MET A 1 18.80 -4.89 -12.65
C MET A 1 17.31 -4.62 -12.50
N VAL A 2 16.79 -4.40 -11.30
CA VAL A 2 15.40 -3.96 -11.13
C VAL A 2 15.32 -2.52 -11.60
N SER A 3 14.30 -2.18 -12.38
CA SER A 3 13.98 -0.79 -12.76
C SER A 3 12.51 -0.54 -12.47
N ILE A 4 12.24 0.48 -11.67
CA ILE A 4 10.91 0.97 -11.36
C ILE A 4 10.50 2.00 -12.42
N GLY A 5 11.49 2.75 -12.95
CA GLY A 5 11.31 3.74 -14.01
C GLY A 5 11.03 5.15 -13.50
N ASN A 6 11.37 5.45 -12.24
CA ASN A 6 11.28 6.78 -11.65
C ASN A 6 12.33 6.97 -10.54
N ASP A 7 12.19 7.99 -9.69
CA ASP A 7 13.15 8.35 -8.64
C ASP A 7 13.35 7.27 -7.55
N TRP A 8 12.45 6.30 -7.42
CA TRP A 8 12.67 5.11 -6.59
C TRP A 8 13.90 4.31 -7.03
N ASP A 9 14.27 4.33 -8.32
CA ASP A 9 15.47 3.64 -8.81
C ASP A 9 16.74 4.16 -8.12
N THR A 10 16.79 5.45 -7.82
CA THR A 10 17.90 6.06 -7.06
C THR A 10 17.78 5.78 -5.57
N VAL A 11 16.57 5.95 -5.00
CA VAL A 11 16.32 5.79 -3.55
C VAL A 11 16.61 4.36 -3.07
N LEU A 12 16.29 3.37 -3.90
CA LEU A 12 16.42 1.93 -3.55
C LEU A 12 17.62 1.25 -4.21
N ALA A 13 18.50 2.00 -4.90
CA ALA A 13 19.62 1.43 -5.66
C ALA A 13 20.48 0.45 -4.83
N GLU A 14 20.78 0.81 -3.59
CA GLU A 14 21.62 -0.01 -2.71
C GLU A 14 20.84 -1.20 -2.12
N GLU A 15 19.52 -1.05 -1.90
CA GLU A 15 18.69 -2.14 -1.37
C GLU A 15 18.66 -3.34 -2.33
N PHE A 16 18.58 -3.07 -3.64
CA PHE A 16 18.55 -4.13 -4.67
C PHE A 16 19.87 -4.89 -4.83
N LYS A 17 20.96 -4.44 -4.20
CA LYS A 17 22.27 -5.09 -4.19
C LYS A 17 22.49 -5.94 -2.93
N LYS A 18 21.71 -5.72 -1.87
CA LYS A 18 21.86 -6.39 -0.58
C LYS A 18 21.55 -7.88 -0.68
N GLU A 19 22.24 -8.68 0.14
CA GLU A 19 22.14 -10.15 0.12
C GLU A 19 20.72 -10.66 0.34
N TYR A 20 19.95 -10.03 1.26
CA TYR A 20 18.56 -10.43 1.50
C TYR A 20 17.70 -10.30 0.22
N TYR A 21 17.91 -9.22 -0.56
CA TYR A 21 17.17 -8.99 -1.78
C TYR A 21 17.59 -9.96 -2.90
N LEU A 22 18.88 -10.28 -2.99
CA LEU A 22 19.36 -11.29 -3.95
C LEU A 22 18.78 -12.67 -3.63
N ARG A 23 18.72 -13.07 -2.35
CA ARG A 23 18.06 -14.30 -1.92
C ARG A 23 16.55 -14.28 -2.22
N LEU A 24 15.88 -13.15 -1.96
CA LEU A 24 14.46 -12.96 -2.31
C LEU A 24 14.23 -13.15 -3.82
N ARG A 25 15.10 -12.59 -4.66
CA ARG A 25 14.99 -12.76 -6.13
C ARG A 25 15.12 -14.22 -6.56
N GLU A 26 16.07 -14.96 -6.02
CA GLU A 26 16.22 -16.40 -6.32
C GLU A 26 14.99 -17.20 -5.83
N PHE A 27 14.48 -16.89 -4.65
CA PHE A 27 13.23 -17.45 -4.15
C PHE A 27 12.07 -17.16 -5.12
N LEU A 28 11.87 -15.90 -5.54
CA LEU A 28 10.81 -15.52 -6.46
C LEU A 28 10.94 -16.19 -7.83
N LYS A 29 12.15 -16.30 -8.36
CA LYS A 29 12.41 -17.00 -9.62
C LYS A 29 11.94 -18.45 -9.54
N TYR A 30 12.22 -19.15 -8.44
CA TYR A 30 11.70 -20.49 -8.19
C TYR A 30 10.18 -20.50 -8.08
N GLU A 31 9.60 -19.59 -7.29
CA GLU A 31 8.16 -19.51 -7.06
C GLU A 31 7.36 -19.31 -8.35
N TYR A 32 7.74 -18.29 -9.17
CA TYR A 32 7.07 -18.01 -10.44
C TYR A 32 7.25 -19.11 -11.50
N SER A 33 8.27 -19.96 -11.39
CA SER A 33 8.46 -21.09 -12.30
C SER A 33 7.72 -22.36 -11.90
N HIS A 34 7.27 -22.47 -10.63
CA HIS A 34 6.67 -23.70 -10.12
C HIS A 34 5.21 -23.51 -9.62
N TYR A 35 4.81 -22.28 -9.33
CA TYR A 35 3.51 -21.97 -8.73
C TYR A 35 2.85 -20.78 -9.41
N GLU A 36 1.54 -20.68 -9.23
CA GLU A 36 0.79 -19.50 -9.64
C GLU A 36 0.92 -18.41 -8.54
N ILE A 37 1.57 -17.31 -8.89
CA ILE A 37 1.92 -16.23 -7.96
C ILE A 37 1.19 -14.95 -8.34
N TYR A 38 0.72 -14.21 -7.36
CA TYR A 38 0.10 -12.91 -7.53
C TYR A 38 0.87 -11.80 -6.80
N PRO A 39 0.87 -10.56 -7.38
CA PRO A 39 0.51 -10.25 -8.76
C PRO A 39 1.48 -10.89 -9.76
N ASP A 40 1.25 -10.72 -11.07
CA ASP A 40 2.25 -11.10 -12.08
C ASP A 40 3.58 -10.38 -11.83
N MET A 41 4.68 -10.96 -12.34
CA MET A 41 6.04 -10.48 -12.00
C MET A 41 6.34 -9.04 -12.45
N TYR A 42 5.64 -8.52 -13.47
CA TYR A 42 5.83 -7.16 -13.96
C TYR A 42 5.04 -6.14 -13.15
N SER A 43 4.05 -6.61 -12.38
CA SER A 43 3.16 -5.81 -11.55
C SER A 43 3.59 -5.69 -10.09
N ILE A 44 4.62 -6.42 -9.65
CA ILE A 44 5.10 -6.44 -8.25
C ILE A 44 5.33 -5.03 -7.69
N PHE A 45 5.95 -4.15 -8.47
CA PHE A 45 6.31 -2.78 -8.08
C PHE A 45 5.35 -1.71 -8.59
N ASN A 46 4.12 -2.06 -8.99
CA ASN A 46 3.18 -1.08 -9.54
C ASN A 46 2.85 0.05 -8.58
N ALA A 47 2.83 -0.20 -7.25
CA ALA A 47 2.67 0.87 -6.26
C ALA A 47 3.77 1.94 -6.39
N LEU A 48 5.03 1.51 -6.50
CA LEU A 48 6.18 2.41 -6.64
C LEU A 48 6.20 3.07 -8.03
N LYS A 49 5.82 2.35 -9.09
CA LYS A 49 5.73 2.90 -10.45
C LYS A 49 4.68 4.00 -10.54
N ALA A 50 3.49 3.77 -9.97
CA ALA A 50 2.39 4.73 -10.01
C ALA A 50 2.63 5.95 -9.10
N THR A 51 3.39 5.78 -8.02
CA THR A 51 3.64 6.84 -7.04
C THR A 51 5.15 7.07 -6.87
N PRO A 52 5.78 7.95 -7.66
CA PRO A 52 7.20 8.32 -7.49
C PRO A 52 7.50 8.81 -6.06
N TYR A 53 8.72 8.58 -5.56
CA TYR A 53 9.14 8.95 -4.21
C TYR A 53 8.87 10.42 -3.89
N SER A 54 9.28 11.32 -4.77
CA SER A 54 9.10 12.78 -4.63
C SER A 54 7.64 13.24 -4.71
N LYS A 55 6.71 12.35 -5.10
CA LYS A 55 5.29 12.66 -5.25
C LYS A 55 4.42 12.06 -4.13
N VAL A 56 5.02 11.31 -3.20
CA VAL A 56 4.28 10.69 -2.10
C VAL A 56 3.70 11.76 -1.18
N LYS A 57 2.38 11.77 -1.03
CA LYS A 57 1.61 12.62 -0.11
C LYS A 57 1.02 11.81 1.04
N ALA A 58 0.61 10.59 0.73
CA ALA A 58 0.04 9.67 1.72
C ALA A 58 0.53 8.24 1.46
N VAL A 59 0.55 7.42 2.50
CA VAL A 59 0.92 6.01 2.42
C VAL A 59 -0.17 5.18 3.07
N ILE A 60 -0.69 4.20 2.36
CA ILE A 60 -1.56 3.16 2.92
C ILE A 60 -0.78 1.85 2.90
N ILE A 61 -0.70 1.19 4.06
CA ILE A 61 0.06 -0.04 4.22
C ILE A 61 -0.90 -1.22 4.36
N GLY A 62 -0.84 -2.13 3.39
CA GLY A 62 -1.51 -3.43 3.44
C GLY A 62 -0.59 -4.52 3.98
N GLN A 63 -1.09 -5.75 4.07
CA GLN A 63 -0.34 -6.90 4.57
C GLN A 63 0.33 -7.66 3.42
N ASP A 64 -0.45 -8.36 2.62
CA ASP A 64 -0.05 -9.12 1.44
C ASP A 64 -1.09 -8.94 0.32
N PRO A 65 -0.78 -9.30 -0.93
CA PRO A 65 -1.72 -9.18 -2.04
C PRO A 65 -2.94 -10.09 -1.86
N TYR A 66 -4.04 -9.75 -2.50
CA TYR A 66 -5.13 -10.69 -2.70
C TYR A 66 -4.63 -11.93 -3.44
N HIS A 67 -5.07 -13.11 -3.00
CA HIS A 67 -4.55 -14.40 -3.46
C HIS A 67 -5.48 -15.15 -4.42
N GLU A 68 -6.60 -14.54 -4.84
CA GLU A 68 -7.50 -15.10 -5.82
C GLU A 68 -7.19 -14.58 -7.24
N PRO A 69 -7.51 -15.37 -8.29
CA PRO A 69 -7.26 -15.00 -9.67
C PRO A 69 -7.88 -13.64 -10.05
N GLY A 70 -7.13 -12.84 -10.81
CA GLY A 70 -7.61 -11.56 -11.36
C GLY A 70 -7.74 -10.43 -10.34
N GLN A 71 -7.37 -10.62 -9.07
CA GLN A 71 -7.49 -9.58 -8.05
C GLN A 71 -6.26 -8.66 -7.99
N ALA A 72 -5.13 -9.19 -7.55
CA ALA A 72 -3.95 -8.39 -7.26
C ALA A 72 -3.29 -7.83 -8.54
N HIS A 73 -2.90 -6.57 -8.47
CA HIS A 73 -2.16 -5.88 -9.54
C HIS A 73 -1.04 -4.96 -8.99
N GLY A 74 -0.56 -5.23 -7.78
CA GLY A 74 0.58 -4.57 -7.16
C GLY A 74 0.27 -3.32 -6.34
N LEU A 75 -1.02 -2.99 -6.11
CA LEU A 75 -1.48 -1.95 -5.20
C LEU A 75 -2.26 -2.58 -4.05
N CYS A 76 -1.96 -2.23 -2.81
CA CYS A 76 -2.68 -2.77 -1.65
C CYS A 76 -4.16 -2.33 -1.65
N PHE A 77 -5.05 -3.22 -1.18
CA PHE A 77 -6.51 -3.05 -1.16
C PHE A 77 -7.18 -2.91 -2.53
N SER A 78 -6.43 -2.71 -3.61
CA SER A 78 -6.92 -2.53 -4.97
C SER A 78 -7.07 -3.86 -5.70
N VAL A 79 -8.07 -3.94 -6.57
CA VAL A 79 -8.26 -5.07 -7.50
C VAL A 79 -8.40 -4.58 -8.92
N GLN A 80 -8.12 -5.46 -9.89
CA GLN A 80 -8.26 -5.12 -11.32
C GLN A 80 -9.69 -4.74 -11.68
N LYS A 81 -9.85 -3.87 -12.68
CA LYS A 81 -11.17 -3.50 -13.21
C LYS A 81 -11.99 -4.73 -13.59
N GLY A 82 -13.28 -4.70 -13.24
CA GLY A 82 -14.20 -5.81 -13.50
C GLY A 82 -14.16 -6.93 -12.46
N THR A 83 -13.24 -6.85 -11.48
CA THR A 83 -13.20 -7.80 -10.37
C THR A 83 -14.22 -7.40 -9.29
N PRO A 84 -14.97 -8.35 -8.72
CA PRO A 84 -15.85 -8.07 -7.58
C PRO A 84 -15.10 -7.42 -6.41
N LEU A 85 -15.73 -6.43 -5.76
CA LEU A 85 -15.12 -5.72 -4.64
C LEU A 85 -14.86 -6.67 -3.47
N PRO A 86 -13.59 -6.79 -2.99
CA PRO A 86 -13.29 -7.55 -1.79
C PRO A 86 -13.95 -6.96 -0.54
N PRO A 87 -14.22 -7.77 0.50
CA PRO A 87 -14.91 -7.30 1.70
C PRO A 87 -14.24 -6.12 2.39
N SER A 88 -12.90 -6.09 2.48
CA SER A 88 -12.16 -4.97 3.08
C SER A 88 -12.34 -3.68 2.27
N LEU A 89 -12.34 -3.78 0.93
CA LEU A 89 -12.53 -2.61 0.06
C LEU A 89 -13.95 -2.05 0.15
N LYS A 90 -14.96 -2.93 0.28
CA LYS A 90 -16.35 -2.49 0.54
C LYS A 90 -16.44 -1.68 1.84
N ASN A 91 -15.74 -2.12 2.89
CA ASN A 91 -15.70 -1.40 4.17
C ASN A 91 -14.94 -0.07 4.05
N ILE A 92 -13.84 -0.02 3.26
CA ILE A 92 -13.13 1.22 2.95
C ILE A 92 -14.08 2.22 2.26
N TYR A 93 -14.86 1.78 1.27
CA TYR A 93 -15.81 2.65 0.57
C TYR A 93 -16.99 3.08 1.46
N LYS A 94 -17.44 2.20 2.37
CA LYS A 94 -18.46 2.58 3.35
C LYS A 94 -17.93 3.67 4.27
N GLU A 95 -16.72 3.54 4.81
CA GLU A 95 -16.10 4.57 5.64
C GLU A 95 -15.87 5.85 4.85
N LEU A 96 -15.46 5.77 3.59
CA LEU A 96 -15.27 6.92 2.71
C LEU A 96 -16.59 7.69 2.49
N TYR A 97 -17.71 6.98 2.32
CA TYR A 97 -19.04 7.58 2.24
C TYR A 97 -19.43 8.27 3.55
N ASP A 98 -19.24 7.60 4.69
CA ASP A 98 -19.60 8.10 6.01
C ASP A 98 -18.69 9.29 6.44
N ASP A 99 -17.43 9.32 6.01
CA ASP A 99 -16.44 10.35 6.36
C ASP A 99 -16.51 11.57 5.43
N ALA A 100 -16.57 11.36 4.11
CA ALA A 100 -16.41 12.41 3.11
C ALA A 100 -17.65 12.62 2.21
N GLY A 101 -18.71 11.84 2.38
CA GLY A 101 -19.93 11.93 1.57
C GLY A 101 -19.76 11.50 0.11
N LEU A 102 -18.65 10.81 -0.22
CA LEU A 102 -18.37 10.39 -1.59
C LEU A 102 -19.11 9.11 -1.95
N PRO A 103 -19.61 8.99 -3.21
CA PRO A 103 -20.40 7.82 -3.60
C PRO A 103 -19.60 6.52 -3.51
N ILE A 104 -20.29 5.43 -3.16
CA ILE A 104 -19.68 4.08 -3.13
C ILE A 104 -19.45 3.64 -4.57
N SER A 105 -18.17 3.48 -4.94
CA SER A 105 -17.78 3.04 -6.29
C SER A 105 -18.09 1.55 -6.53
N GLN A 106 -18.36 1.21 -7.78
CA GLN A 106 -18.40 -0.17 -8.26
C GLN A 106 -17.03 -0.65 -8.77
N SER A 107 -16.09 0.25 -9.01
CA SER A 107 -14.72 -0.08 -9.39
C SER A 107 -13.88 -0.39 -8.16
N GLY A 108 -13.08 -1.47 -8.20
CA GLY A 108 -12.10 -1.78 -7.17
C GLY A 108 -10.68 -1.31 -7.49
N ASP A 109 -10.49 -0.60 -8.61
CA ASP A 109 -9.19 -0.10 -9.04
C ASP A 109 -8.87 1.25 -8.38
N LEU A 110 -7.93 1.26 -7.47
CA LEU A 110 -7.46 2.44 -6.73
C LEU A 110 -6.30 3.18 -7.42
N THR A 111 -6.00 2.90 -8.67
CA THR A 111 -4.93 3.57 -9.43
C THR A 111 -5.11 5.09 -9.45
N CYS A 112 -6.35 5.58 -9.42
CA CYS A 112 -6.64 7.01 -9.34
C CYS A 112 -6.11 7.67 -8.03
N TRP A 113 -6.03 6.94 -6.93
CA TRP A 113 -5.40 7.41 -5.69
C TRP A 113 -3.87 7.41 -5.83
N ALA A 114 -3.30 6.32 -6.38
CA ALA A 114 -1.85 6.20 -6.57
C ALA A 114 -1.30 7.34 -7.45
N ASN A 115 -1.99 7.68 -8.54
CA ASN A 115 -1.63 8.76 -9.45
C ASN A 115 -1.68 10.16 -8.81
N GLN A 116 -2.33 10.30 -7.65
CA GLN A 116 -2.38 11.55 -6.88
C GLN A 116 -1.32 11.63 -5.77
N GLY A 117 -0.50 10.60 -5.61
CA GLY A 117 0.54 10.54 -4.59
C GLY A 117 0.18 9.69 -3.36
N VAL A 118 -0.81 8.80 -3.47
CA VAL A 118 -1.10 7.80 -2.43
C VAL A 118 -0.31 6.52 -2.71
N LEU A 119 0.75 6.27 -1.97
CA LEU A 119 1.50 5.02 -2.07
C LEU A 119 0.69 3.88 -1.43
N LEU A 120 0.17 2.99 -2.26
CA LEU A 120 -0.64 1.83 -1.87
C LEU A 120 0.25 0.59 -1.82
N ILE A 121 0.96 0.36 -0.71
CA ILE A 121 1.99 -0.68 -0.62
C ILE A 121 1.64 -1.76 0.41
N ASN A 122 1.85 -3.04 0.07
CA ASN A 122 1.81 -4.14 1.02
C ASN A 122 3.17 -4.34 1.71
N THR A 123 3.19 -4.94 2.91
CA THR A 123 4.43 -5.33 3.57
C THR A 123 5.09 -6.55 2.91
N VAL A 124 4.29 -7.42 2.30
CA VAL A 124 4.71 -8.56 1.45
C VAL A 124 4.16 -8.33 0.06
N LEU A 125 5.00 -8.31 -0.98
CA LEU A 125 4.56 -7.87 -2.31
C LEU A 125 4.09 -9.00 -3.23
N THR A 126 4.23 -10.26 -2.82
CA THR A 126 3.79 -11.43 -3.60
C THR A 126 3.15 -12.49 -2.73
N VAL A 127 2.31 -13.33 -3.34
CA VAL A 127 1.59 -14.41 -2.64
C VAL A 127 1.31 -15.56 -3.61
N ARG A 128 1.29 -16.82 -3.15
CA ARG A 128 0.79 -17.96 -3.92
C ARG A 128 -0.73 -17.91 -4.01
N ARG A 129 -1.28 -18.34 -5.14
CA ARG A 129 -2.72 -18.54 -5.32
C ARG A 129 -3.32 -19.34 -4.17
N GLY A 130 -4.43 -18.82 -3.60
CA GLY A 130 -5.18 -19.46 -2.53
C GLY A 130 -4.48 -19.52 -1.18
N MET A 131 -3.25 -18.99 -1.02
CA MET A 131 -2.42 -19.17 0.17
C MET A 131 -1.96 -17.84 0.77
N ALA A 132 -2.86 -17.16 1.50
CA ALA A 132 -2.51 -15.93 2.21
C ALA A 132 -1.23 -16.11 3.05
N ASN A 133 -0.40 -15.07 3.13
CA ASN A 133 0.87 -15.05 3.86
C ASN A 133 1.94 -16.06 3.39
N SER A 134 1.78 -16.75 2.26
CA SER A 134 2.73 -17.78 1.78
C SER A 134 4.16 -17.26 1.57
N HIS A 135 4.33 -15.97 1.28
CA HIS A 135 5.66 -15.35 1.09
C HIS A 135 6.10 -14.48 2.28
N LYS A 136 5.39 -14.56 3.41
CA LYS A 136 5.81 -13.88 4.65
C LYS A 136 7.16 -14.42 5.13
N GLY A 137 8.05 -13.51 5.60
CA GLY A 137 9.38 -13.86 6.10
C GLY A 137 10.38 -14.26 5.01
N LYS A 138 10.08 -14.02 3.73
CA LYS A 138 10.98 -14.34 2.61
C LYS A 138 11.89 -13.17 2.19
N GLY A 139 11.77 -12.02 2.87
CA GLY A 139 12.63 -10.85 2.64
C GLY A 139 11.87 -9.60 2.16
N TRP A 140 10.59 -9.71 1.79
CA TRP A 140 9.78 -8.57 1.39
C TRP A 140 9.67 -7.52 2.49
N GLU A 141 9.47 -7.96 3.74
CA GLU A 141 9.31 -7.06 4.87
C GLU A 141 10.54 -6.20 5.11
N ILE A 142 11.75 -6.71 4.82
CA ILE A 142 13.00 -5.94 4.92
C ILE A 142 12.97 -4.79 3.91
N LEU A 143 12.66 -5.07 2.64
CA LEU A 143 12.59 -4.05 1.59
C LEU A 143 11.51 -3.00 1.89
N THR A 144 10.31 -3.44 2.30
CA THR A 144 9.20 -2.52 2.56
C THR A 144 9.42 -1.69 3.82
N ASP A 145 10.12 -2.22 4.82
CA ASP A 145 10.56 -1.46 5.98
C ASP A 145 11.59 -0.38 5.61
N GLU A 146 12.52 -0.69 4.69
CA GLU A 146 13.45 0.31 4.16
C GLU A 146 12.72 1.41 3.34
N ILE A 147 11.72 1.04 2.53
CA ILE A 147 10.87 2.02 1.84
C ILE A 147 10.22 2.98 2.84
N ILE A 148 9.66 2.46 3.94
CA ILE A 148 9.02 3.28 4.98
C ILE A 148 10.05 4.19 5.68
N LYS A 149 11.25 3.68 5.98
CA LYS A 149 12.33 4.47 6.57
C LYS A 149 12.77 5.60 5.62
N LYS A 150 12.91 5.33 4.32
CA LYS A 150 13.23 6.35 3.32
C LYS A 150 12.15 7.43 3.25
N LEU A 151 10.88 7.06 3.34
CA LEU A 151 9.79 8.02 3.39
C LEU A 151 9.81 8.83 4.69
N ASN A 152 10.22 8.25 5.82
CA ASN A 152 10.40 8.97 7.07
C ASN A 152 11.55 10.00 7.03
N GLU A 153 12.52 9.83 6.13
CA GLU A 153 13.61 10.79 5.89
C GLU A 153 13.16 12.00 5.04
N SER A 154 11.96 11.95 4.44
CA SER A 154 11.44 13.03 3.59
C SER A 154 11.33 14.36 4.37
N GLN A 155 11.67 15.46 3.69
CA GLN A 155 11.49 16.81 4.21
C GLN A 155 10.09 17.37 3.89
N THR A 156 9.31 16.65 3.09
CA THR A 156 7.91 16.99 2.79
C THR A 156 7.00 16.17 3.72
N PRO A 157 6.03 16.80 4.41
CA PRO A 157 5.06 16.10 5.25
C PRO A 157 4.30 15.02 4.47
N ILE A 158 4.24 13.81 5.04
CA ILE A 158 3.54 12.65 4.49
C ILE A 158 2.51 12.15 5.50
N ALA A 159 1.32 11.77 5.05
CA ALA A 159 0.29 11.17 5.86
C ALA A 159 0.40 9.63 5.82
N PHE A 160 0.71 8.98 6.94
CA PHE A 160 0.76 7.52 7.05
C PHE A 160 -0.56 6.97 7.60
N ILE A 161 -1.27 6.20 6.79
CA ILE A 161 -2.55 5.57 7.13
C ILE A 161 -2.29 4.11 7.48
N LEU A 162 -2.44 3.76 8.76
CA LEU A 162 -2.02 2.49 9.33
C LEU A 162 -3.22 1.69 9.84
N TRP A 163 -3.79 0.85 8.99
CA TRP A 163 -4.94 0.04 9.31
C TRP A 163 -4.57 -1.35 9.82
N GLY A 164 -4.89 -1.62 11.09
CA GLY A 164 -4.66 -2.90 11.75
C GLY A 164 -3.26 -3.08 12.34
N ALA A 165 -3.05 -4.19 13.04
CA ALA A 165 -1.83 -4.43 13.83
C ALA A 165 -0.56 -4.48 12.97
N ASN A 166 -0.62 -5.10 11.78
CA ASN A 166 0.53 -5.20 10.87
C ASN A 166 1.02 -3.81 10.45
N ALA A 167 0.12 -2.97 9.90
CA ALA A 167 0.47 -1.62 9.49
C ALA A 167 0.92 -0.76 10.69
N ARG A 168 0.21 -0.86 11.84
CA ARG A 168 0.59 -0.13 13.06
C ARG A 168 1.96 -0.49 13.60
N SER A 169 2.45 -1.72 13.39
CA SER A 169 3.81 -2.11 13.81
C SER A 169 4.89 -1.26 13.12
N LYS A 170 4.56 -0.63 11.98
CA LYS A 170 5.50 0.23 11.24
C LYS A 170 5.68 1.61 11.87
N LYS A 171 4.86 2.00 12.86
CA LYS A 171 5.05 3.25 13.64
C LYS A 171 6.45 3.38 14.23
N GLN A 172 7.10 2.27 14.57
CA GLN A 172 8.47 2.29 15.11
C GLN A 172 9.50 2.94 14.18
N PHE A 173 9.20 3.01 12.87
CA PHE A 173 10.08 3.63 11.87
C PHE A 173 9.69 5.09 11.57
N LEU A 174 8.55 5.55 12.06
CA LEU A 174 7.98 6.87 11.78
C LEU A 174 8.33 7.83 12.94
N THR A 175 9.56 8.30 12.96
CA THR A 175 10.12 9.13 14.04
C THR A 175 10.17 10.61 13.69
N ASN A 176 10.04 10.98 12.41
CA ASN A 176 10.08 12.36 11.97
C ASN A 176 8.73 13.06 12.28
N PRO A 177 8.73 14.09 13.13
CA PRO A 177 7.51 14.72 13.63
C PRO A 177 6.73 15.53 12.59
N ILE A 178 7.31 15.77 11.41
CA ILE A 178 6.60 16.49 10.33
C ILE A 178 5.52 15.63 9.68
N HIS A 179 5.58 14.30 9.83
CA HIS A 179 4.63 13.38 9.24
C HIS A 179 3.38 13.19 10.11
N GLY A 180 2.22 13.01 9.45
CA GLY A 180 0.96 12.67 10.11
C GLY A 180 0.78 11.15 10.20
N ILE A 181 0.34 10.64 11.37
CA ILE A 181 0.02 9.23 11.55
C ILE A 181 -1.47 9.10 11.86
N PHE A 182 -2.18 8.36 11.00
CA PHE A 182 -3.62 8.10 11.06
C PHE A 182 -3.85 6.60 11.20
N ASP A 183 -4.09 6.12 12.41
CA ASP A 183 -4.21 4.69 12.63
C ASP A 183 -5.58 4.28 13.20
N SER A 184 -6.02 3.09 12.79
CA SER A 184 -7.26 2.48 13.24
C SER A 184 -7.20 0.96 13.20
N ALA A 185 -8.33 0.30 13.51
CA ALA A 185 -8.49 -1.13 13.23
C ALA A 185 -8.41 -1.41 11.71
N HIS A 186 -8.23 -2.69 11.34
CA HIS A 186 -8.20 -3.09 9.94
C HIS A 186 -9.61 -3.08 9.32
N PRO A 187 -9.77 -2.70 8.03
CA PRO A 187 -11.07 -2.65 7.35
C PRO A 187 -11.70 -4.03 7.06
N SER A 188 -11.08 -5.16 7.43
CA SER A 188 -11.68 -6.47 7.23
C SER A 188 -12.99 -6.62 8.03
N PRO A 189 -13.96 -7.43 7.57
CA PRO A 189 -15.20 -7.70 8.29
C PRO A 189 -14.96 -8.16 9.74
N LEU A 190 -13.85 -8.83 10.02
CA LEU A 190 -13.50 -9.35 11.34
C LEU A 190 -13.14 -8.24 12.36
N SER A 191 -12.80 -7.03 11.89
CA SER A 191 -12.26 -5.97 12.76
C SER A 191 -12.79 -4.58 12.47
N ALA A 192 -13.54 -4.36 11.40
CA ALA A 192 -13.97 -3.03 10.98
C ALA A 192 -14.84 -2.33 12.06
N TYR A 193 -15.66 -3.07 12.80
CA TYR A 193 -16.46 -2.55 13.90
C TYR A 193 -15.65 -2.24 15.17
N ASN A 194 -14.39 -2.66 15.23
CA ASN A 194 -13.51 -2.43 16.39
C ASN A 194 -12.70 -1.12 16.25
N GLY A 195 -13.25 -0.12 15.55
CA GLY A 195 -12.66 1.21 15.43
C GLY A 195 -12.05 1.56 14.06
N PHE A 196 -12.40 0.82 12.99
CA PHE A 196 -12.18 1.30 11.63
C PHE A 196 -13.32 2.21 11.19
N PHE A 197 -14.57 1.74 11.31
CA PHE A 197 -15.73 2.59 11.06
C PHE A 197 -15.78 3.75 12.06
N GLY A 198 -15.96 4.96 11.52
CA GLY A 198 -15.96 6.21 12.28
C GLY A 198 -14.56 6.77 12.58
N SER A 199 -13.47 6.15 12.09
CA SER A 199 -12.10 6.67 12.24
C SER A 199 -11.81 7.90 11.39
N ARG A 200 -12.62 8.16 10.36
CA ARG A 200 -12.58 9.34 9.47
C ARG A 200 -11.19 9.66 8.92
N PRO A 201 -10.49 8.68 8.32
CA PRO A 201 -9.11 8.88 7.91
C PRO A 201 -8.98 9.80 6.69
N PHE A 202 -9.96 9.82 5.78
CA PHE A 202 -9.87 10.51 4.50
C PHE A 202 -9.94 12.04 4.68
N THR A 203 -10.91 12.53 5.46
CA THR A 203 -11.01 13.96 5.77
C THR A 203 -9.89 14.42 6.69
N ALA A 204 -9.45 13.59 7.65
CA ALA A 204 -8.33 13.89 8.52
C ALA A 204 -7.01 14.03 7.74
N VAL A 205 -6.72 13.12 6.81
CA VAL A 205 -5.56 13.19 5.93
C VAL A 205 -5.61 14.45 5.05
N ASN A 206 -6.73 14.73 4.42
CA ASN A 206 -6.86 15.93 3.59
C ASN A 206 -6.69 17.23 4.39
N ARG A 207 -7.19 17.27 5.64
CA ARG A 207 -6.95 18.40 6.55
C ARG A 207 -5.46 18.54 6.88
N PHE A 208 -4.77 17.45 7.19
CA PHE A 208 -3.33 17.45 7.44
C PHE A 208 -2.55 17.96 6.22
N LEU A 209 -2.84 17.47 5.02
CA LEU A 209 -2.19 17.91 3.79
C LEU A 209 -2.41 19.41 3.54
N ALA A 210 -3.65 19.89 3.68
CA ALA A 210 -3.99 21.30 3.49
C ALA A 210 -3.27 22.23 4.48
N ILE A 211 -3.18 21.87 5.76
CA ILE A 211 -2.46 22.65 6.78
C ILE A 211 -0.97 22.77 6.43
N ASN A 212 -0.40 21.75 5.79
CA ASN A 212 0.99 21.74 5.35
C ASN A 212 1.21 22.28 3.93
N GLY A 213 0.22 22.93 3.34
CA GLY A 213 0.33 23.52 2.00
C GLY A 213 0.37 22.51 0.85
N ILE A 214 0.00 21.26 1.13
CA ILE A 214 -0.04 20.17 0.14
C ILE A 214 -1.48 20.01 -0.38
N SER A 215 -1.63 19.87 -1.72
CA SER A 215 -2.95 19.69 -2.32
C SER A 215 -3.65 18.44 -1.78
N PRO A 216 -4.91 18.54 -1.33
CA PRO A 216 -5.70 17.40 -0.89
C PRO A 216 -5.83 16.32 -1.98
N ILE A 217 -6.17 15.11 -1.53
CA ILE A 217 -6.42 13.95 -2.39
C ILE A 217 -7.92 13.92 -2.71
N ASN A 218 -8.26 13.76 -3.98
CA ASN A 218 -9.60 13.38 -4.37
C ASN A 218 -9.77 11.86 -4.18
N TRP A 219 -10.49 11.49 -3.13
CA TRP A 219 -10.71 10.09 -2.78
C TRP A 219 -11.83 9.43 -3.61
N GLU A 220 -12.54 10.17 -4.48
CA GLU A 220 -13.56 9.59 -5.34
C GLU A 220 -12.94 8.57 -6.31
N VAL A 221 -13.54 7.37 -6.38
CA VAL A 221 -13.16 6.31 -7.32
C VAL A 221 -14.26 6.17 -8.38
N LYS A 222 -13.89 6.34 -9.64
CA LYS A 222 -14.80 6.30 -10.81
C LYS A 222 -14.66 5.03 -11.62
#